data_3b35061037035d20463f5ecc8e37f85c
#
_entry.id   3b35061037035d20463f5ecc8e37f85c
#
_cell.length_a   1.000
_cell.length_b   1.000
_cell.length_c   1.000
_cell.angle_alpha   90.00
_cell.angle_beta   90.00
_cell.angle_gamma   90.00
#
_symmetry.space_group_name_H-M   'P 1'
#
loop_
_entity.id
_entity.type
_entity.pdbx_description
1 polymer ?
#
loop_
_entity_poly.entity_id
_entity_poly.type
_entity_poly.pdbx_seq_one_letter_code
_entity_poly.pdbx_strand_id
1 'polypeptide(L)'
;MSSRLTHSLRIYRKRSGLSQREVSFLLGAKHKAKVSRYENGHHFPPLRTALAYATILDVPLPKLFPTLQRKVEREIVGRILELEAKLTEAQLRKRGSSRAKRMLEWVKQRHAGITNMN
;
A
#
# COMPACT_ATOMS: atom_id res chain seq x y z
N MET A 1 -10.57 15.06 4.21
CA MET A 1 -11.30 13.84 4.13
C MET A 1 -10.44 12.64 4.43
N SER A 2 -9.55 12.85 5.41
CA SER A 2 -8.60 11.82 5.85
C SER A 2 -9.31 10.58 6.40
N SER A 3 -10.53 10.73 6.93
CA SER A 3 -11.30 9.61 7.49
C SER A 3 -11.60 8.50 6.47
N ARG A 4 -11.64 8.83 5.19
CA ARG A 4 -11.88 7.83 4.14
C ARG A 4 -10.69 6.92 3.90
N LEU A 5 -9.48 7.37 4.26
CA LEU A 5 -8.25 6.62 4.01
C LEU A 5 -8.16 5.36 4.86
N THR A 6 -8.76 5.38 6.05
CA THR A 6 -8.73 4.26 6.99
C THR A 6 -10.10 3.71 7.30
N HIS A 7 -11.12 4.08 6.51
CA HIS A 7 -12.51 3.66 6.73
C HIS A 7 -12.67 2.15 6.74
N SER A 8 -11.87 1.44 5.94
CA SER A 8 -11.93 -0.01 5.85
C SER A 8 -11.57 -0.72 7.15
N LEU A 9 -10.71 -0.14 7.97
CA LEU A 9 -10.37 -0.73 9.28
C LEU A 9 -11.62 -0.94 10.13
N ARG A 10 -12.47 0.07 10.19
CA ARG A 10 -13.72 0.00 10.97
C ARG A 10 -14.67 -1.05 10.40
N ILE A 11 -14.82 -1.10 9.09
CA ILE A 11 -15.70 -2.05 8.42
C ILE A 11 -15.26 -3.48 8.72
N TYR A 12 -13.99 -3.78 8.53
CA TYR A 12 -13.47 -5.13 8.77
C TYR A 12 -13.50 -5.49 10.24
N ARG A 13 -13.21 -4.53 11.14
CA ARG A 13 -13.34 -4.76 12.57
C ARG A 13 -14.77 -5.15 12.92
N LYS A 14 -15.76 -4.38 12.45
CA LYS A 14 -17.16 -4.66 12.74
C LYS A 14 -17.60 -6.02 12.19
N ARG A 15 -17.13 -6.37 11.00
CA ARG A 15 -17.43 -7.68 10.41
C ARG A 15 -16.88 -8.83 11.24
N SER A 16 -15.75 -8.62 11.90
CA SER A 16 -15.15 -9.64 12.75
C SER A 16 -15.83 -9.75 14.12
N GLY A 17 -16.71 -8.81 14.46
CA GLY A 17 -17.38 -8.78 15.76
C GLY A 17 -16.55 -8.19 16.89
N LEU A 18 -15.33 -7.69 16.59
CA LEU A 18 -14.45 -7.14 17.60
C LEU A 18 -14.80 -5.70 17.94
N SER A 19 -14.71 -5.34 19.21
CA SER A 19 -14.79 -3.96 19.66
C SER A 19 -13.45 -3.25 19.46
N GLN A 20 -13.47 -1.91 19.52
CA GLN A 20 -12.22 -1.14 19.47
C GLN A 20 -11.29 -1.51 20.64
N ARG A 21 -11.86 -1.79 21.81
CA ARG A 21 -11.08 -2.18 22.98
C ARG A 21 -10.39 -3.53 22.77
N GLU A 22 -11.09 -4.48 22.17
CA GLU A 22 -10.52 -5.79 21.88
C GLU A 22 -9.41 -5.70 20.83
N VAL A 23 -9.59 -4.90 19.78
CA VAL A 23 -8.53 -4.67 18.79
C VAL A 23 -7.34 -4.00 19.47
N SER A 24 -7.56 -2.99 20.32
CA SER A 24 -6.50 -2.34 21.06
C SER A 24 -5.69 -3.34 21.88
N PHE A 25 -6.38 -4.24 22.57
CA PHE A 25 -5.73 -5.31 23.34
C PHE A 25 -4.86 -6.19 22.44
N LEU A 26 -5.40 -6.61 21.31
CA LEU A 26 -4.67 -7.48 20.36
C LEU A 26 -3.46 -6.77 19.73
N LEU A 27 -3.55 -5.46 19.56
CA LEU A 27 -2.43 -4.66 19.06
C LEU A 27 -1.37 -4.40 20.12
N GLY A 28 -1.63 -4.75 21.38
CA GLY A 28 -0.75 -4.43 22.48
C GLY A 28 -0.79 -2.98 22.92
N ALA A 29 -1.85 -2.24 22.53
CA ALA A 29 -2.00 -0.84 22.89
C ALA A 29 -2.66 -0.71 24.28
N LYS A 30 -2.26 0.32 25.02
CA LYS A 30 -2.80 0.55 26.35
C LYS A 30 -4.21 1.17 26.33
N HIS A 31 -4.54 1.91 25.25
CA HIS A 31 -5.80 2.64 25.16
C HIS A 31 -6.43 2.51 23.78
N LYS A 32 -7.74 2.39 23.74
CA LYS A 32 -8.51 2.30 22.50
C LYS A 32 -8.48 3.60 21.68
N ALA A 33 -7.96 4.71 22.25
CA ALA A 33 -7.89 5.99 21.57
C ALA A 33 -7.08 5.92 20.26
N LYS A 34 -6.03 5.12 20.24
CA LYS A 34 -5.23 4.93 19.01
C LYS A 34 -6.04 4.25 17.91
N VAL A 35 -6.78 3.20 18.27
CA VAL A 35 -7.65 2.50 17.32
C VAL A 35 -8.68 3.45 16.74
N SER A 36 -9.32 4.25 17.58
CA SER A 36 -10.30 5.25 17.16
C SER A 36 -9.68 6.24 16.17
N ARG A 37 -8.47 6.73 16.44
CA ARG A 37 -7.77 7.67 15.55
C ARG A 37 -7.45 7.04 14.21
N TYR A 38 -7.03 5.78 14.19
CA TYR A 38 -6.79 5.07 12.94
C TYR A 38 -8.08 4.90 12.14
N GLU A 39 -9.15 4.50 12.80
CA GLU A 39 -10.46 4.29 12.13
C GLU A 39 -11.05 5.60 11.61
N ASN A 40 -10.79 6.71 12.29
CA ASN A 40 -11.27 8.02 11.88
C ASN A 40 -10.38 8.70 10.84
N GLY A 41 -9.27 8.08 10.49
CA GLY A 41 -8.36 8.60 9.48
C GLY A 41 -7.48 9.75 9.94
N HIS A 42 -7.39 10.01 11.25
CA HIS A 42 -6.51 11.06 11.77
C HIS A 42 -5.04 10.68 11.64
N HIS A 43 -4.73 9.39 11.73
CA HIS A 43 -3.38 8.87 11.60
C HIS A 43 -3.39 7.54 10.88
N PHE A 44 -2.38 7.31 10.04
CA PHE A 44 -2.12 5.96 9.55
C PHE A 44 -1.37 5.20 10.62
N PRO A 45 -1.67 3.92 10.84
CA PRO A 45 -0.86 3.12 11.76
C PRO A 45 0.55 2.93 11.20
N PRO A 46 1.57 2.86 12.06
CA PRO A 46 2.91 2.47 11.63
C PRO A 46 2.87 1.09 10.99
N LEU A 47 3.88 0.77 10.18
CA LEU A 47 3.93 -0.48 9.44
C LEU A 47 3.68 -1.70 10.33
N ARG A 48 4.35 -1.77 11.47
CA ARG A 48 4.17 -2.89 12.40
C ARG A 48 2.71 -3.05 12.83
N THR A 49 2.07 -1.94 13.16
CA THR A 49 0.66 -1.92 13.56
C THR A 49 -0.25 -2.30 12.39
N ALA A 50 0.07 -1.81 11.20
CA ALA A 50 -0.69 -2.17 10.00
C ALA A 50 -0.62 -3.68 9.71
N LEU A 51 0.56 -4.27 9.85
CA LEU A 51 0.75 -5.71 9.69
C LEU A 51 -0.02 -6.48 10.78
N ALA A 52 -0.06 -5.96 12.00
CA ALA A 52 -0.83 -6.56 13.08
C ALA A 52 -2.33 -6.54 12.76
N TYR A 53 -2.84 -5.42 12.23
CA TYR A 53 -4.23 -5.35 11.76
C TYR A 53 -4.51 -6.40 10.71
N ALA A 54 -3.65 -6.53 9.72
CA ALA A 54 -3.82 -7.53 8.66
C ALA A 54 -3.89 -8.93 9.23
N THR A 55 -3.05 -9.21 10.23
CA THR A 55 -3.01 -10.51 10.91
C THR A 55 -4.27 -10.74 11.74
N ILE A 56 -4.68 -9.76 12.52
CA ILE A 56 -5.86 -9.86 13.39
C ILE A 56 -7.13 -10.06 12.58
N LEU A 57 -7.31 -9.26 11.54
CA LEU A 57 -8.53 -9.25 10.75
C LEU A 57 -8.49 -10.25 9.58
N ASP A 58 -7.33 -10.86 9.34
CA ASP A 58 -7.10 -11.77 8.21
C ASP A 58 -7.50 -11.13 6.88
N VAL A 59 -6.99 -9.90 6.67
CA VAL A 59 -7.27 -9.11 5.47
C VAL A 59 -5.95 -8.54 4.96
N PRO A 60 -5.66 -8.66 3.65
CA PRO A 60 -4.44 -8.09 3.08
C PRO A 60 -4.40 -6.58 3.23
N LEU A 61 -3.19 -6.02 3.39
CA LEU A 61 -3.01 -4.57 3.55
C LEU A 61 -3.71 -3.74 2.47
N PRO A 62 -3.64 -4.10 1.18
CA PRO A 62 -4.33 -3.30 0.16
C PRO A 62 -5.83 -3.18 0.35
N LYS A 63 -6.45 -4.20 0.95
CA LYS A 63 -7.89 -4.16 1.26
C LYS A 63 -8.20 -3.33 2.50
N LEU A 64 -7.25 -3.26 3.44
CA LEU A 64 -7.40 -2.42 4.64
C LEU A 64 -7.23 -0.94 4.32
N PHE A 65 -6.36 -0.62 3.36
CA PHE A 65 -6.03 0.76 2.99
C PHE A 65 -6.15 0.97 1.48
N PRO A 66 -7.35 0.77 0.91
CA PRO A 66 -7.50 0.78 -0.55
C PRO A 66 -7.21 2.13 -1.20
N THR A 67 -7.57 3.23 -0.55
CA THR A 67 -7.33 4.57 -1.10
C THR A 67 -5.84 4.88 -1.13
N LEU A 68 -5.13 4.56 -0.04
CA LEU A 68 -3.68 4.74 0.03
C LEU A 68 -2.98 3.83 -0.98
N GLN A 69 -3.43 2.58 -1.09
CA GLN A 69 -2.87 1.62 -2.05
C GLN A 69 -2.95 2.17 -3.47
N ARG A 70 -4.11 2.68 -3.87
CA ARG A 70 -4.29 3.26 -5.21
C ARG A 70 -3.43 4.47 -5.44
N LYS A 71 -3.29 5.32 -4.43
CA LYS A 71 -2.44 6.51 -4.51
C LYS A 71 -0.98 6.12 -4.74
N VAL A 72 -0.48 5.17 -3.95
CA VAL A 72 0.89 4.67 -4.07
C VAL A 72 1.10 4.03 -5.44
N GLU A 73 0.16 3.21 -5.91
CA GLU A 73 0.25 2.60 -7.23
C GLU A 73 0.39 3.64 -8.33
N ARG A 74 -0.43 4.70 -8.30
CA ARG A 74 -0.35 5.76 -9.32
C ARG A 74 0.99 6.48 -9.28
N GLU A 75 1.49 6.78 -8.09
CA GLU A 75 2.79 7.44 -7.95
C GLU A 75 3.92 6.56 -8.50
N ILE A 76 3.89 5.28 -8.17
CA ILE A 76 4.94 4.35 -8.60
C ILE A 76 4.84 4.07 -10.09
N VAL A 77 3.64 3.90 -10.64
CA VAL A 77 3.46 3.73 -12.10
C VAL A 77 4.05 4.92 -12.84
N GLY A 78 3.78 6.15 -12.38
CA GLY A 78 4.34 7.34 -12.99
C GLY A 78 5.86 7.32 -13.03
N ARG A 79 6.50 6.94 -11.93
CA ARG A 79 7.95 6.85 -11.85
C ARG A 79 8.52 5.70 -12.68
N ILE A 80 7.81 4.58 -12.75
CA ILE A 80 8.19 3.45 -13.60
C ILE A 80 8.18 3.88 -15.06
N LEU A 81 7.15 4.62 -15.50
CA LEU A 81 7.08 5.14 -16.86
C LEU A 81 8.24 6.08 -17.17
N GLU A 82 8.60 6.96 -16.24
CA GLU A 82 9.74 7.85 -16.40
C GLU A 82 11.05 7.07 -16.53
N LEU A 83 11.22 6.06 -15.69
CA LEU A 83 12.42 5.21 -15.74
C LEU A 83 12.49 4.44 -17.04
N GLU A 84 11.36 3.87 -17.49
CA GLU A 84 11.29 3.17 -18.77
C GLU A 84 11.72 4.08 -19.93
N ALA A 85 11.23 5.33 -19.96
CA ALA A 85 11.58 6.30 -20.99
C ALA A 85 13.08 6.59 -21.00
N LYS A 86 13.68 6.79 -19.82
CA LYS A 86 15.11 7.05 -19.68
C LYS A 86 15.94 5.86 -20.14
N LEU A 87 15.55 4.65 -19.81
CA LEU A 87 16.26 3.44 -20.19
C LEU A 87 16.14 3.17 -21.69
N THR A 88 14.96 3.41 -22.26
CA THR A 88 14.74 3.28 -23.70
C THR A 88 15.60 4.27 -24.47
N GLU A 89 15.67 5.52 -24.02
CA GLU A 89 16.51 6.53 -24.63
C GLU A 89 17.99 6.14 -24.59
N ALA A 90 18.46 5.61 -23.46
CA ALA A 90 19.83 5.14 -23.32
C ALA A 90 20.14 4.00 -24.27
N GLN A 91 19.21 3.07 -24.50
CA GLN A 91 19.36 1.98 -25.46
C GLN A 91 19.47 2.52 -26.90
N LEU A 92 18.60 3.46 -27.24
CA LEU A 92 18.61 4.07 -28.57
C LEU A 92 19.95 4.80 -28.87
N ARG A 93 20.59 5.33 -27.84
CA ARG A 93 21.88 5.99 -27.96
C ARG A 93 23.07 5.01 -27.87
N LYS A 94 22.78 3.72 -27.81
CA LYS A 94 23.80 2.65 -27.71
C LYS A 94 24.69 2.80 -26.47
N ARG A 95 24.16 3.39 -25.40
CA ARG A 95 24.87 3.58 -24.13
C ARG A 95 24.46 2.59 -23.07
N GLY A 96 23.55 1.67 -23.41
CA GLY A 96 23.02 0.75 -22.46
C GLY A 96 23.96 -0.40 -22.14
N SER A 97 24.24 -0.59 -20.85
CA SER A 97 24.95 -1.76 -20.34
C SER A 97 24.01 -2.96 -20.29
N SER A 98 24.58 -4.15 -20.05
CA SER A 98 23.76 -5.34 -19.82
C SER A 98 22.81 -5.16 -18.63
N ARG A 99 23.27 -4.45 -17.60
CA ARG A 99 22.44 -4.13 -16.45
C ARG A 99 21.23 -3.28 -16.85
N ALA A 100 21.45 -2.27 -17.69
CA ALA A 100 20.39 -1.39 -18.15
C ALA A 100 19.34 -2.15 -18.97
N LYS A 101 19.79 -3.11 -19.80
CA LYS A 101 18.87 -3.96 -20.56
C LYS A 101 18.00 -4.81 -19.66
N ARG A 102 18.61 -5.44 -18.66
CA ARG A 102 17.85 -6.24 -17.68
C ARG A 102 16.87 -5.38 -16.91
N MET A 103 17.28 -4.18 -16.51
CA MET A 103 16.43 -3.25 -15.78
C MET A 103 15.25 -2.81 -16.63
N LEU A 104 15.47 -2.53 -17.91
CA LEU A 104 14.39 -2.14 -18.83
C LEU A 104 13.36 -3.26 -18.96
N GLU A 105 13.79 -4.51 -19.12
CA GLU A 105 12.88 -5.66 -19.17
C GLU A 105 12.06 -5.78 -17.89
N TRP A 106 12.72 -5.65 -16.75
CA TRP A 106 12.04 -5.72 -15.47
C TRP A 106 10.98 -4.63 -15.34
N VAL A 107 11.33 -3.39 -15.71
CA VAL A 107 10.44 -2.24 -15.64
C VAL A 107 9.21 -2.44 -16.53
N LYS A 108 9.40 -2.94 -17.76
CA LYS A 108 8.30 -3.19 -18.68
C LYS A 108 7.34 -4.25 -18.11
N GLN A 109 7.89 -5.33 -17.58
CA GLN A 109 7.10 -6.39 -16.97
C GLN A 109 6.35 -5.87 -15.74
N ARG A 110 7.00 -5.06 -14.92
CA ARG A 110 6.39 -4.53 -13.71
C ARG A 110 5.27 -3.55 -14.05
N HIS A 111 5.47 -2.71 -15.04
CA HIS A 111 4.43 -1.79 -15.52
C HIS A 111 3.19 -2.56 -15.98
N ALA A 112 3.37 -3.57 -16.81
CA ALA A 112 2.28 -4.41 -17.27
C ALA A 112 1.56 -5.09 -16.09
N GLY A 113 2.33 -5.60 -15.13
CA GLY A 113 1.77 -6.26 -13.95
C GLY A 113 0.90 -5.33 -13.10
N ILE A 114 1.33 -4.10 -12.90
CA ILE A 114 0.57 -3.12 -12.12
C ILE A 114 -0.71 -2.73 -12.87
N THR A 115 -0.59 -2.49 -14.18
CA THR A 115 -1.73 -2.11 -15.01
C THR A 115 -2.81 -3.21 -15.02
N ASN A 116 -2.39 -4.47 -15.01
CA ASN A 116 -3.30 -5.61 -15.05
C ASN A 116 -3.87 -6.01 -13.68
N MET A 117 -3.43 -5.36 -12.60
CA MET A 117 -3.94 -5.65 -11.25
C MET A 117 -5.32 -5.03 -10.97
N ASN A 118 -5.83 -4.20 -11.83
CA ASN A 118 -7.13 -3.52 -11.64
C ASN A 118 -8.22 -4.17 -12.47
#